data_ef7606bf4bc3156f25e5a723364a93f1
#
_entry.id   ef7606bf4bc3156f25e5a723364a93f1
#
_cell.length_a   1.000
_cell.length_b   1.000
_cell.length_c   1.000
_cell.angle_alpha   90.00
_cell.angle_beta   90.00
_cell.angle_gamma   90.00
#
_symmetry.space_group_name_H-M   'P 1'
#
loop_
_entity.id
_entity.type
_entity.pdbx_description
1 polymer ?
#
loop_
_entity_poly.entity_id
_entity_poly.type
_entity_poly.pdbx_seq_one_letter_code
_entity_poly.pdbx_strand_id
1 'polypeptide(L)'
;VHLQIICFNKNIDLSSPEELFSFAIKDKNVFLGVELCLAENTAEGLMNVQLTRGTMSSENFTQVIKMGVKNGITVECRLIDLLSCIRSPQYIAMPVISIKQPLGDFAESHEEKSAEQQEPLLEIKKTALIRKGTVLESYLSHADASGCLWLTGKAEQYYDMIEYNGSPMDVRIASDSHSLKLDNENGRLVCRLKLTVLAHSSLDIRDEKSSDQVAALVKQRLEENITGVWNKALYENRTDIFDVWRLFRHKYPQSYLKYADRLDEVLGSVELETDITCRVS
;
A
#
# COMPACT_ATOMS: atom_id res chain seq x y z
N VAL A 1 26.54 9.35 7.82
CA VAL A 1 25.53 8.28 7.93
C VAL A 1 24.19 8.95 7.73
N HIS A 2 23.42 8.53 6.72
CA HIS A 2 22.08 9.06 6.48
C HIS A 2 21.06 8.07 7.04
N LEU A 3 20.10 8.57 7.81
CA LEU A 3 18.95 7.81 8.26
C LEU A 3 18.11 7.45 7.03
N GLN A 4 17.85 6.16 6.82
CA GLN A 4 17.11 5.66 5.64
C GLN A 4 15.74 5.11 6.00
N ILE A 5 15.62 4.53 7.21
CA ILE A 5 14.41 3.89 7.68
C ILE A 5 14.23 4.10 9.18
N ILE A 6 12.98 4.21 9.60
CA ILE A 6 12.54 4.19 10.99
C ILE A 6 11.53 3.07 11.14
N CYS A 7 11.83 2.13 12.02
CA CYS A 7 10.95 1.01 12.33
C CYS A 7 10.34 1.19 13.72
N PHE A 8 9.03 1.06 13.81
CA PHE A 8 8.28 1.19 15.06
C PHE A 8 7.73 -0.16 15.53
N ASN A 9 7.50 -0.26 16.83
CA ASN A 9 6.65 -1.30 17.37
C ASN A 9 5.17 -0.98 17.09
N LYS A 10 4.30 -2.00 17.04
CA LYS A 10 2.86 -1.82 16.79
C LYS A 10 2.17 -0.88 17.80
N ASN A 11 2.68 -0.81 19.03
CA ASN A 11 2.10 -0.05 20.13
C ASN A 11 2.52 1.43 20.12
N ILE A 12 3.19 1.87 19.06
CA ILE A 12 3.62 3.26 18.95
C ILE A 12 2.41 4.20 18.95
N ASP A 13 2.50 5.26 19.74
CA ASP A 13 1.57 6.38 19.67
C ASP A 13 2.14 7.46 18.74
N LEU A 14 1.47 7.67 17.62
CA LEU A 14 1.81 8.67 16.61
C LEU A 14 0.85 9.88 16.65
N SER A 15 0.12 10.08 17.76
CA SER A 15 -0.83 11.21 17.90
C SER A 15 -0.15 12.57 17.95
N SER A 16 1.11 12.62 18.40
CA SER A 16 1.94 13.83 18.46
C SER A 16 3.25 13.65 17.68
N PRO A 17 3.19 13.46 16.35
CA PRO A 17 4.38 13.20 15.56
C PRO A 17 5.38 14.36 15.54
N GLU A 18 4.93 15.61 15.76
CA GLU A 18 5.83 16.76 15.89
C GLU A 18 6.76 16.65 17.09
N GLU A 19 6.25 16.18 18.22
CA GLU A 19 7.08 15.99 19.43
C GLU A 19 8.07 14.85 19.19
N LEU A 20 7.57 13.72 18.65
CA LEU A 20 8.36 12.53 18.38
C LEU A 20 9.50 12.81 17.39
N PHE A 21 9.23 13.61 16.35
CA PHE A 21 10.18 13.93 15.29
C PHE A 21 10.70 15.38 15.35
N SER A 22 10.58 16.05 16.48
CA SER A 22 11.08 17.42 16.64
C SER A 22 12.55 17.58 16.28
N PHE A 23 13.37 16.56 16.49
CA PHE A 23 14.77 16.53 16.07
C PHE A 23 14.89 16.53 14.53
N ALA A 24 14.07 15.76 13.83
CA ALA A 24 14.11 15.66 12.38
C ALA A 24 13.63 16.97 11.69
N ILE A 25 12.68 17.66 12.31
CA ILE A 25 12.17 18.94 11.81
C ILE A 25 13.20 20.06 11.98
N LYS A 26 13.98 20.00 13.06
CA LYS A 26 14.99 21.02 13.40
C LYS A 26 16.34 20.79 12.75
N ASP A 27 16.69 19.53 12.49
CA ASP A 27 17.97 19.16 11.88
C ASP A 27 17.85 19.14 10.36
N LYS A 28 18.49 20.10 9.69
CA LYS A 28 18.53 20.22 8.22
C LYS A 28 19.19 19.02 7.53
N ASN A 29 19.91 18.17 8.27
CA ASN A 29 20.55 16.98 7.73
C ASN A 29 19.64 15.74 7.72
N VAL A 30 18.46 15.82 8.35
CA VAL A 30 17.50 14.72 8.29
C VAL A 30 16.67 14.83 7.01
N PHE A 31 16.80 13.81 6.16
CA PHE A 31 16.04 13.70 4.94
C PHE A 31 14.60 13.26 5.26
N LEU A 32 13.61 14.09 4.92
CA LEU A 32 12.19 13.80 5.20
C LEU A 32 11.62 12.64 4.36
N GLY A 33 12.36 12.16 3.38
CA GLY A 33 12.04 10.95 2.59
C GLY A 33 12.46 9.64 3.27
N VAL A 34 12.76 9.66 4.58
CA VAL A 34 13.01 8.45 5.36
C VAL A 34 11.80 7.55 5.34
N GLU A 35 12.00 6.26 5.01
CA GLU A 35 10.93 5.26 5.00
C GLU A 35 10.47 4.92 6.42
N LEU A 36 9.18 4.71 6.59
CA LEU A 36 8.57 4.30 7.85
C LEU A 36 7.96 2.91 7.71
N CYS A 37 8.14 2.07 8.73
CA CYS A 37 7.51 0.76 8.81
C CYS A 37 7.19 0.36 10.26
N LEU A 38 6.30 -0.62 10.40
CA LEU A 38 6.02 -1.31 11.65
C LEU A 38 6.70 -2.68 11.65
N ALA A 39 7.22 -3.09 12.78
CA ALA A 39 7.63 -4.46 13.02
C ALA A 39 6.42 -5.31 13.41
N GLU A 40 6.29 -6.51 12.84
CA GLU A 40 5.20 -7.43 13.23
C GLU A 40 5.30 -7.85 14.69
N ASN A 41 6.52 -8.11 15.16
CA ASN A 41 6.81 -8.45 16.54
C ASN A 41 7.41 -7.25 17.27
N THR A 42 8.73 -7.12 17.26
CA THR A 42 9.46 -5.99 17.88
C THR A 42 10.42 -5.36 16.89
N ALA A 43 10.55 -4.04 16.93
CA ALA A 43 11.49 -3.31 16.08
C ALA A 43 12.94 -3.72 16.41
N GLU A 44 13.26 -3.92 17.69
CA GLU A 44 14.58 -4.40 18.13
C GLU A 44 14.90 -5.78 17.55
N GLY A 45 13.98 -6.74 17.66
CA GLY A 45 14.16 -8.08 17.10
C GLY A 45 14.34 -8.06 15.59
N LEU A 46 13.58 -7.19 14.89
CA LEU A 46 13.70 -7.03 13.45
C LEU A 46 15.04 -6.43 13.03
N MET A 47 15.55 -5.44 13.75
CA MET A 47 16.82 -4.77 13.43
C MET A 47 18.06 -5.57 13.83
N ASN A 48 17.91 -6.50 14.77
CA ASN A 48 19.02 -7.34 15.27
C ASN A 48 19.15 -8.69 14.55
N VAL A 49 18.47 -8.88 13.42
CA VAL A 49 18.56 -10.14 12.65
C VAL A 49 19.99 -10.34 12.17
N GLN A 50 20.55 -11.48 12.56
CA GLN A 50 21.87 -11.92 12.12
C GLN A 50 21.76 -12.60 10.77
N LEU A 51 22.61 -12.21 9.83
CA LEU A 51 22.82 -12.88 8.56
C LEU A 51 24.15 -13.62 8.59
N THR A 52 24.35 -14.59 7.76
CA THR A 52 25.62 -15.34 7.64
C THR A 52 26.81 -14.41 7.35
N ARG A 53 26.58 -13.28 6.70
CA ARG A 53 27.60 -12.27 6.34
C ARG A 53 27.47 -10.94 7.10
N GLY A 54 26.85 -10.93 8.27
CA GLY A 54 26.68 -9.74 9.09
C GLY A 54 25.24 -9.52 9.58
N THR A 55 24.89 -8.28 9.93
CA THR A 55 23.53 -7.87 10.30
C THR A 55 22.77 -7.31 9.11
N MET A 56 21.44 -7.40 9.13
CA MET A 56 20.61 -6.74 8.15
C MET A 56 20.86 -5.24 8.10
N SER A 57 21.08 -4.71 6.92
CA SER A 57 21.31 -3.28 6.70
C SER A 57 20.01 -2.52 6.48
N SER A 58 20.01 -1.21 6.72
CA SER A 58 18.89 -0.32 6.36
C SER A 58 18.54 -0.40 4.89
N GLU A 59 19.50 -0.71 4.02
CA GLU A 59 19.29 -0.88 2.58
C GLU A 59 18.40 -2.09 2.26
N ASN A 60 18.58 -3.22 2.98
CA ASN A 60 17.71 -4.39 2.81
C ASN A 60 16.24 -4.04 3.09
N PHE A 61 15.98 -3.33 4.20
CA PHE A 61 14.62 -2.89 4.53
C PHE A 61 14.03 -1.96 3.47
N THR A 62 14.81 -0.96 3.06
CA THR A 62 14.37 0.00 2.04
C THR A 62 14.07 -0.69 0.71
N GLN A 63 14.90 -1.65 0.31
CA GLN A 63 14.67 -2.44 -0.91
C GLN A 63 13.40 -3.27 -0.82
N VAL A 64 13.15 -3.95 0.30
CA VAL A 64 11.92 -4.75 0.49
C VAL A 64 10.69 -3.87 0.38
N ILE A 65 10.67 -2.68 0.99
CA ILE A 65 9.56 -1.74 0.87
C ILE A 65 9.39 -1.29 -0.58
N LYS A 66 10.45 -0.82 -1.23
CA LYS A 66 10.40 -0.34 -2.64
C LYS A 66 9.92 -1.42 -3.59
N MET A 67 10.44 -2.63 -3.46
CA MET A 67 9.99 -3.75 -4.28
C MET A 67 8.54 -4.14 -3.96
N GLY A 68 8.13 -4.07 -2.70
CA GLY A 68 6.75 -4.29 -2.28
C GLY A 68 5.79 -3.28 -2.90
N VAL A 69 6.14 -2.00 -2.89
CA VAL A 69 5.34 -0.94 -3.54
C VAL A 69 5.29 -1.14 -5.05
N LYS A 70 6.45 -1.38 -5.69
CA LYS A 70 6.54 -1.59 -7.14
C LYS A 70 5.67 -2.77 -7.61
N ASN A 71 5.57 -3.82 -6.80
CA ASN A 71 4.81 -5.02 -7.13
C ASN A 71 3.37 -5.01 -6.55
N GLY A 72 2.91 -3.90 -6.02
CA GLY A 72 1.54 -3.77 -5.50
C GLY A 72 1.27 -4.51 -4.18
N ILE A 73 2.32 -4.90 -3.44
CA ILE A 73 2.20 -5.69 -2.19
C ILE A 73 1.90 -4.80 -0.99
N THR A 74 2.40 -3.56 -0.99
CA THR A 74 2.24 -2.58 0.08
C THR A 74 2.21 -1.16 -0.48
N VAL A 75 1.97 -0.18 0.39
CA VAL A 75 2.08 1.24 0.08
C VAL A 75 3.35 1.82 0.69
N GLU A 76 3.86 2.90 0.11
CA GLU A 76 4.95 3.67 0.67
C GLU A 76 4.45 4.55 1.80
N CYS A 77 5.23 4.65 2.88
CA CYS A 77 5.01 5.59 3.96
C CYS A 77 6.33 6.24 4.35
N ARG A 78 6.44 7.55 4.18
CA ARG A 78 7.62 8.33 4.50
C ARG A 78 7.39 9.28 5.67
N LEU A 79 8.46 9.73 6.29
CA LEU A 79 8.38 10.72 7.37
C LEU A 79 7.64 12.00 6.94
N ILE A 80 7.82 12.45 5.70
CA ILE A 80 7.09 13.62 5.17
C ILE A 80 5.58 13.38 5.11
N ASP A 81 5.15 12.15 4.82
CA ASP A 81 3.73 11.79 4.75
C ASP A 81 3.13 11.85 6.16
N LEU A 82 3.82 11.29 7.15
CA LEU A 82 3.43 11.37 8.56
C LEU A 82 3.34 12.82 9.05
N LEU A 83 4.36 13.63 8.79
CA LEU A 83 4.40 15.04 9.19
C LEU A 83 3.37 15.90 8.44
N SER A 84 3.01 15.55 7.22
CA SER A 84 1.97 16.26 6.46
C SER A 84 0.58 16.05 7.05
N CYS A 85 0.35 14.93 7.72
CA CYS A 85 -0.91 14.61 8.38
C CYS A 85 -1.15 15.39 9.69
N ILE A 86 -0.14 16.11 10.21
CA ILE A 86 -0.24 16.89 11.45
C ILE A 86 -1.33 17.97 11.38
N ARG A 87 -1.53 18.57 10.20
CA ARG A 87 -2.50 19.65 9.96
C ARG A 87 -3.83 19.20 9.39
N SER A 88 -4.06 17.88 9.34
CA SER A 88 -5.26 17.26 8.74
C SER A 88 -5.63 16.01 9.51
N PRO A 89 -6.76 15.38 9.19
CA PRO A 89 -7.08 14.07 9.76
C PRO A 89 -5.90 13.12 9.54
N GLN A 90 -5.31 12.62 10.62
CA GLN A 90 -4.11 11.78 10.60
C GLN A 90 -4.48 10.36 10.14
N TYR A 91 -4.45 10.14 8.84
CA TYR A 91 -4.71 8.84 8.23
C TYR A 91 -3.50 8.41 7.42
N ILE A 92 -2.92 7.29 7.81
CA ILE A 92 -1.70 6.75 7.18
C ILE A 92 -1.87 5.25 7.00
N ALA A 93 -1.36 4.75 5.88
CA ALA A 93 -1.13 3.33 5.67
C ALA A 93 0.38 3.07 5.74
N MET A 94 0.81 2.09 6.54
CA MET A 94 2.22 1.82 6.80
C MET A 94 2.54 0.35 6.64
N PRO A 95 3.62 -0.03 5.91
CA PRO A 95 4.02 -1.43 5.74
C PRO A 95 4.36 -2.08 7.08
N VAL A 96 3.94 -3.34 7.25
CA VAL A 96 4.31 -4.19 8.39
C VAL A 96 5.31 -5.22 7.92
N ILE A 97 6.51 -5.15 8.46
CA ILE A 97 7.62 -6.04 8.11
C ILE A 97 7.76 -7.14 9.15
N SER A 98 7.97 -8.35 8.67
CA SER A 98 8.29 -9.53 9.48
C SER A 98 9.53 -10.23 8.96
N ILE A 99 10.05 -11.14 9.76
CA ILE A 99 11.11 -12.05 9.39
C ILE A 99 10.47 -13.37 9.01
N LYS A 100 10.65 -13.78 7.76
CA LYS A 100 10.32 -15.12 7.31
C LYS A 100 11.49 -16.02 7.69
N GLN A 101 11.24 -16.92 8.65
CA GLN A 101 12.20 -17.99 8.91
C GLN A 101 12.22 -18.93 7.71
N PRO A 102 13.40 -19.44 7.34
CA PRO A 102 13.47 -20.50 6.33
C PRO A 102 12.58 -21.65 6.79
N LEU A 103 11.83 -22.23 5.84
CA LEU A 103 11.06 -23.46 6.10
C LEU A 103 12.05 -24.54 6.55
N GLY A 104 12.13 -24.77 7.86
CA GLY A 104 12.87 -25.90 8.42
C GLY A 104 12.21 -27.20 7.93
N ASP A 105 13.05 -28.05 7.35
CA ASP A 105 12.88 -29.49 7.18
C ASP A 105 11.55 -30.05 6.64
N PHE A 106 11.46 -30.11 5.31
CA PHE A 106 10.93 -31.28 4.66
C PHE A 106 12.10 -32.17 4.19
N ALA A 107 12.87 -32.72 5.11
CA ALA A 107 13.92 -33.66 4.80
C ALA A 107 13.85 -34.86 5.77
N GLU A 108 12.85 -35.70 5.58
CA GLU A 108 13.06 -37.11 5.79
C GLU A 108 13.53 -37.72 4.46
N SER A 109 14.80 -37.60 4.15
CA SER A 109 15.50 -38.52 3.26
C SER A 109 17.01 -38.28 3.34
N HIS A 110 17.69 -39.27 3.88
CA HIS A 110 19.09 -39.61 3.83
C HIS A 110 19.88 -38.97 2.68
N GLU A 111 20.67 -37.93 3.05
CA GLU A 111 22.06 -37.73 2.57
C GLU A 111 22.57 -36.46 3.25
N GLU A 112 23.71 -36.59 3.96
CA GLU A 112 24.49 -35.46 4.51
C GLU A 112 24.99 -34.59 3.35
N LYS A 113 24.17 -33.68 2.88
CA LYS A 113 24.62 -32.52 2.12
C LYS A 113 24.41 -31.30 3.02
N SER A 114 25.53 -30.61 3.25
CA SER A 114 25.62 -29.33 3.96
C SER A 114 24.30 -28.55 3.89
N ALA A 115 23.59 -28.49 5.02
CA ALA A 115 22.47 -27.59 5.17
C ALA A 115 23.04 -26.17 4.99
N GLU A 116 22.98 -25.63 3.79
CA GLU A 116 23.13 -24.20 3.59
C GLU A 116 22.04 -23.58 4.44
N GLN A 117 22.45 -23.01 5.57
CA GLN A 117 21.55 -22.26 6.45
C GLN A 117 20.92 -21.17 5.59
N GLN A 118 19.66 -21.37 5.19
CA GLN A 118 18.95 -20.35 4.46
C GLN A 118 18.85 -19.12 5.34
N GLU A 119 19.32 -18.00 4.83
CA GLU A 119 19.30 -16.73 5.55
C GLU A 119 17.84 -16.30 5.82
N PRO A 120 17.57 -15.71 7.00
CA PRO A 120 16.25 -15.14 7.26
C PRO A 120 15.96 -14.04 6.26
N LEU A 121 14.74 -14.02 5.72
CA LEU A 121 14.29 -13.06 4.73
C LEU A 121 13.31 -12.08 5.37
N LEU A 122 13.42 -10.81 4.97
CA LEU A 122 12.38 -9.82 5.25
C LEU A 122 11.19 -10.05 4.32
N GLU A 123 10.00 -10.01 4.88
CA GLU A 123 8.76 -10.02 4.09
C GLU A 123 7.79 -8.94 4.57
N ILE A 124 6.98 -8.44 3.66
CA ILE A 124 5.84 -7.57 3.95
C ILE A 124 4.59 -8.44 3.97
N LYS A 125 4.02 -8.64 5.16
CA LYS A 125 2.81 -9.47 5.33
C LYS A 125 1.53 -8.71 5.04
N LYS A 126 1.48 -7.45 5.41
CA LYS A 126 0.28 -6.62 5.41
C LYS A 126 0.66 -5.16 5.52
N THR A 127 -0.33 -4.29 5.33
CA THR A 127 -0.19 -2.86 5.55
C THR A 127 -1.13 -2.43 6.67
N ALA A 128 -0.61 -1.76 7.68
CA ALA A 128 -1.39 -1.27 8.81
C ALA A 128 -2.11 0.03 8.45
N LEU A 129 -3.32 0.19 8.96
CA LEU A 129 -4.06 1.45 8.95
C LEU A 129 -3.82 2.19 10.26
N ILE A 130 -3.50 3.48 10.17
CA ILE A 130 -3.28 4.35 11.32
C ILE A 130 -4.29 5.50 11.24
N ARG A 131 -5.04 5.70 12.30
CA ARG A 131 -6.01 6.79 12.43
C ARG A 131 -5.72 7.61 13.68
N LYS A 132 -5.52 8.92 13.49
CA LYS A 132 -5.23 9.86 14.60
C LYS A 132 -4.08 9.36 15.50
N GLY A 133 -3.04 8.82 14.89
CA GLY A 133 -1.85 8.32 15.58
C GLY A 133 -1.96 6.89 16.15
N THR A 134 -3.14 6.29 16.16
CA THR A 134 -3.35 4.94 16.67
C THR A 134 -3.31 3.92 15.54
N VAL A 135 -2.51 2.88 15.70
CA VAL A 135 -2.49 1.73 14.78
C VAL A 135 -3.78 0.93 15.00
N LEU A 136 -4.55 0.75 13.93
CA LEU A 136 -5.79 -0.01 13.99
C LEU A 136 -5.51 -1.51 13.94
N GLU A 137 -6.42 -2.32 14.50
CA GLU A 137 -6.35 -3.78 14.35
C GLU A 137 -6.74 -4.27 12.94
N SER A 138 -7.23 -3.37 12.09
CA SER A 138 -7.55 -3.62 10.69
C SER A 138 -6.33 -3.41 9.81
N TYR A 139 -6.03 -4.38 8.96
CA TYR A 139 -4.88 -4.38 8.05
C TYR A 139 -5.34 -4.52 6.60
N LEU A 140 -4.61 -3.88 5.70
CA LEU A 140 -4.76 -4.10 4.26
C LEU A 140 -4.02 -5.37 3.85
N SER A 141 -4.68 -6.22 3.10
CA SER A 141 -4.07 -7.34 2.36
C SER A 141 -3.24 -6.81 1.17
N HIS A 142 -2.53 -7.68 0.47
CA HIS A 142 -1.82 -7.30 -0.76
C HIS A 142 -2.80 -6.80 -1.84
N ALA A 143 -3.96 -7.42 -1.97
CA ALA A 143 -5.01 -6.98 -2.90
C ALA A 143 -5.52 -5.57 -2.55
N ASP A 144 -5.77 -5.30 -1.25
CA ASP A 144 -6.16 -3.97 -0.77
C ASP A 144 -5.05 -2.93 -1.04
N ALA A 145 -3.79 -3.28 -0.78
CA ALA A 145 -2.65 -2.39 -1.02
C ALA A 145 -2.49 -2.09 -2.52
N SER A 146 -2.64 -3.09 -3.38
CA SER A 146 -2.70 -2.92 -4.83
C SER A 146 -3.83 -1.96 -5.22
N GLY A 147 -5.05 -2.19 -4.73
CA GLY A 147 -6.20 -1.30 -4.98
C GLY A 147 -5.93 0.14 -4.55
N CYS A 148 -5.26 0.33 -3.40
CA CYS A 148 -4.85 1.65 -2.91
C CYS A 148 -3.87 2.35 -3.86
N LEU A 149 -2.86 1.63 -4.37
CA LEU A 149 -1.89 2.17 -5.32
C LEU A 149 -2.56 2.57 -6.65
N TRP A 150 -3.48 1.74 -7.16
CA TRP A 150 -4.27 2.05 -8.36
C TRP A 150 -5.15 3.28 -8.15
N LEU A 151 -5.84 3.36 -7.01
CA LEU A 151 -6.72 4.47 -6.69
C LEU A 151 -5.97 5.80 -6.55
N THR A 152 -4.77 5.76 -5.98
CA THR A 152 -3.94 6.96 -5.75
C THR A 152 -3.03 7.31 -6.92
N GLY A 153 -3.01 6.52 -8.00
CA GLY A 153 -2.15 6.72 -9.17
C GLY A 153 -0.67 6.47 -8.90
N LYS A 154 -0.37 5.71 -7.84
CA LYS A 154 1.01 5.33 -7.47
C LYS A 154 1.39 3.94 -7.98
N ALA A 155 0.46 3.20 -8.59
CA ALA A 155 0.76 1.91 -9.19
C ALA A 155 1.58 2.10 -10.47
N GLU A 156 2.75 1.45 -10.54
CA GLU A 156 3.55 1.34 -11.76
C GLU A 156 3.18 0.06 -12.50
N GLN A 157 3.21 -1.05 -11.79
CA GLN A 157 2.86 -2.37 -12.29
C GLN A 157 2.35 -3.25 -11.14
N TYR A 158 1.64 -4.30 -11.50
CA TYR A 158 1.15 -5.32 -10.58
C TYR A 158 1.19 -6.67 -11.25
N TYR A 159 1.60 -7.71 -10.53
CA TYR A 159 1.55 -9.08 -11.00
C TYR A 159 0.44 -9.80 -10.29
N ASP A 160 -0.47 -10.38 -11.05
CA ASP A 160 -1.60 -11.14 -10.52
C ASP A 160 -1.76 -12.46 -11.29
N MET A 161 -2.44 -13.39 -10.66
CA MET A 161 -2.83 -14.65 -11.26
C MET A 161 -4.34 -14.65 -11.42
N ILE A 162 -4.81 -14.69 -12.66
CA ILE A 162 -6.23 -14.78 -13.00
C ILE A 162 -6.57 -16.19 -13.48
N GLU A 163 -7.82 -16.60 -13.29
CA GLU A 163 -8.30 -17.87 -13.84
C GLU A 163 -8.80 -17.64 -15.27
N TYR A 164 -8.15 -18.26 -16.24
CA TYR A 164 -8.53 -18.19 -17.64
C TYR A 164 -8.75 -19.60 -18.19
N ASN A 165 -9.97 -19.87 -18.69
CA ASN A 165 -10.38 -21.20 -19.21
C ASN A 165 -10.14 -22.36 -18.22
N GLY A 166 -10.37 -22.13 -16.91
CA GLY A 166 -10.18 -23.13 -15.86
C GLY A 166 -8.73 -23.41 -15.48
N SER A 167 -7.80 -22.56 -15.92
CA SER A 167 -6.37 -22.66 -15.58
C SER A 167 -5.83 -21.33 -15.07
N PRO A 168 -4.89 -21.33 -14.12
CA PRO A 168 -4.24 -20.12 -13.66
C PRO A 168 -3.35 -19.52 -14.76
N MET A 169 -3.41 -18.22 -14.93
CA MET A 169 -2.63 -17.46 -15.88
C MET A 169 -2.01 -16.25 -15.20
N ASP A 170 -0.69 -16.11 -15.30
CA ASP A 170 0.01 -14.94 -14.79
C ASP A 170 -0.20 -13.75 -15.72
N VAL A 171 -0.53 -12.60 -15.13
CA VAL A 171 -0.73 -11.34 -15.85
C VAL A 171 0.06 -10.24 -15.17
N ARG A 172 0.85 -9.51 -15.96
CA ARG A 172 1.46 -8.26 -15.54
C ARG A 172 0.58 -7.11 -15.99
N ILE A 173 0.10 -6.30 -15.06
CA ILE A 173 -0.75 -5.15 -15.30
C ILE A 173 0.08 -3.90 -15.08
N ALA A 174 0.18 -3.02 -16.09
CA ALA A 174 0.92 -1.77 -16.02
C ALA A 174 -0.02 -0.57 -16.18
N SER A 175 0.27 0.53 -15.47
CA SER A 175 -0.50 1.78 -15.60
C SER A 175 -0.18 2.47 -16.92
N ASP A 176 -1.20 2.90 -17.65
CA ASP A 176 -1.10 3.75 -18.84
C ASP A 176 -1.58 5.17 -18.52
N SER A 177 -2.76 5.30 -17.91
CA SER A 177 -3.27 6.60 -17.48
C SER A 177 -4.12 6.48 -16.22
N HIS A 178 -4.11 7.55 -15.42
CA HIS A 178 -4.83 7.64 -14.15
C HIS A 178 -5.41 9.03 -13.95
N SER A 179 -6.64 9.11 -13.46
CA SER A 179 -7.25 10.36 -13.01
C SER A 179 -8.27 10.08 -11.92
N LEU A 180 -8.07 10.66 -10.74
CA LEU A 180 -9.03 10.66 -9.63
C LEU A 180 -9.59 12.07 -9.44
N LYS A 181 -10.91 12.22 -9.48
CA LYS A 181 -11.61 13.50 -9.31
C LYS A 181 -12.72 13.37 -8.28
N LEU A 182 -12.91 14.41 -7.50
CA LEU A 182 -14.03 14.52 -6.57
C LEU A 182 -15.07 15.49 -7.15
N ASP A 183 -16.31 15.07 -7.26
CA ASP A 183 -17.44 15.89 -7.70
C ASP A 183 -18.51 15.99 -6.62
N ASN A 184 -19.32 17.04 -6.70
CA ASN A 184 -20.48 17.24 -5.82
C ASN A 184 -21.73 17.23 -6.69
N GLU A 185 -22.53 16.18 -6.54
CA GLU A 185 -23.78 16.00 -7.28
C GLU A 185 -24.97 16.13 -6.32
N ASN A 186 -25.61 17.28 -6.36
CA ASN A 186 -26.79 17.56 -5.55
C ASN A 186 -26.54 17.33 -4.02
N GLY A 187 -25.34 17.67 -3.54
CA GLY A 187 -24.96 17.49 -2.14
C GLY A 187 -24.31 16.16 -1.81
N ARG A 188 -24.21 15.22 -2.75
CA ARG A 188 -23.45 13.96 -2.62
C ARG A 188 -22.07 14.13 -3.21
N LEU A 189 -21.07 13.70 -2.47
CA LEU A 189 -19.69 13.69 -2.92
C LEU A 189 -19.40 12.36 -3.62
N VAL A 190 -18.90 12.45 -4.86
CA VAL A 190 -18.58 11.28 -5.68
C VAL A 190 -17.13 11.38 -6.14
N CYS A 191 -16.32 10.40 -5.79
CA CYS A 191 -14.98 10.21 -6.32
C CYS A 191 -15.06 9.40 -7.62
N ARG A 192 -14.56 9.97 -8.72
CA ARG A 192 -14.50 9.29 -10.03
C ARG A 192 -13.08 8.92 -10.38
N LEU A 193 -12.84 7.64 -10.44
CA LEU A 193 -11.59 7.08 -10.94
C LEU A 193 -11.73 6.76 -12.43
N LYS A 194 -10.83 7.32 -13.25
CA LYS A 194 -10.58 6.85 -14.62
C LYS A 194 -9.20 6.24 -14.68
N LEU A 195 -9.14 4.99 -15.10
CA LEU A 195 -7.91 4.19 -15.14
C LEU A 195 -7.80 3.46 -16.47
N THR A 196 -6.68 3.62 -17.16
CA THR A 196 -6.34 2.79 -18.31
C THR A 196 -5.11 1.96 -17.96
N VAL A 197 -5.17 0.66 -18.24
CA VAL A 197 -4.08 -0.28 -17.98
C VAL A 197 -3.73 -1.10 -19.21
N LEU A 198 -2.49 -1.57 -19.24
CA LEU A 198 -1.97 -2.52 -20.21
C LEU A 198 -1.72 -3.85 -19.49
N ALA A 199 -2.33 -4.92 -19.96
CA ALA A 199 -2.15 -6.26 -19.43
C ALA A 199 -1.27 -7.09 -20.39
N HIS A 200 -0.22 -7.69 -19.84
CA HIS A 200 0.64 -8.63 -20.55
C HIS A 200 0.45 -10.01 -19.94
N SER A 201 -0.06 -10.94 -20.71
CA SER A 201 -0.29 -12.32 -20.22
C SER A 201 0.95 -13.19 -20.44
N SER A 202 1.09 -14.22 -19.62
CA SER A 202 2.11 -15.26 -19.81
C SER A 202 1.79 -16.17 -21.01
N LEU A 203 0.54 -16.16 -21.48
CA LEU A 203 0.10 -16.90 -22.66
C LEU A 203 0.08 -15.98 -23.88
N ASP A 204 0.44 -16.54 -25.04
CA ASP A 204 0.38 -15.85 -26.33
C ASP A 204 -1.09 -15.74 -26.81
N ILE A 205 -1.72 -14.62 -26.53
CA ILE A 205 -3.12 -14.34 -26.87
C ILE A 205 -3.11 -13.58 -28.21
N ARG A 206 -3.56 -14.24 -29.27
CA ARG A 206 -3.52 -13.69 -30.65
C ARG A 206 -4.85 -13.28 -31.21
N ASP A 207 -5.95 -13.85 -30.71
CA ASP A 207 -7.28 -13.54 -31.21
C ASP A 207 -7.97 -12.49 -30.34
N GLU A 208 -8.77 -11.65 -30.98
CA GLU A 208 -9.48 -10.54 -30.35
C GLU A 208 -10.44 -10.99 -29.25
N LYS A 209 -11.12 -12.12 -29.44
CA LYS A 209 -12.07 -12.64 -28.45
C LYS A 209 -11.39 -13.07 -27.15
N SER A 210 -10.25 -13.74 -27.24
CA SER A 210 -9.45 -14.13 -26.07
C SER A 210 -8.85 -12.89 -25.39
N SER A 211 -8.41 -11.91 -26.15
CA SER A 211 -7.93 -10.61 -25.64
C SER A 211 -9.01 -9.90 -24.83
N ASP A 212 -10.24 -9.81 -25.37
CA ASP A 212 -11.38 -9.18 -24.69
C ASP A 212 -11.75 -9.91 -23.39
N GLN A 213 -11.71 -11.25 -23.40
CA GLN A 213 -11.97 -12.05 -22.21
C GLN A 213 -10.93 -11.76 -21.10
N VAL A 214 -9.65 -11.74 -21.43
CA VAL A 214 -8.59 -11.42 -20.48
C VAL A 214 -8.71 -9.99 -19.98
N ALA A 215 -8.99 -9.03 -20.86
CA ALA A 215 -9.23 -7.64 -20.49
C ALA A 215 -10.39 -7.51 -19.48
N ALA A 216 -11.48 -8.25 -19.69
CA ALA A 216 -12.63 -8.24 -18.79
C ALA A 216 -12.28 -8.82 -17.41
N LEU A 217 -11.51 -9.93 -17.34
CA LEU A 217 -11.06 -10.52 -16.08
C LEU A 217 -10.13 -9.60 -15.30
N VAL A 218 -9.16 -8.96 -15.99
CA VAL A 218 -8.27 -7.99 -15.37
C VAL A 218 -9.05 -6.79 -14.86
N LYS A 219 -9.99 -6.25 -15.64
CA LYS A 219 -10.85 -5.15 -15.22
C LYS A 219 -11.64 -5.51 -13.96
N GLN A 220 -12.30 -6.66 -13.94
CA GLN A 220 -13.04 -7.14 -12.78
C GLN A 220 -12.14 -7.23 -11.53
N ARG A 221 -10.95 -7.82 -11.66
CA ARG A 221 -9.99 -7.93 -10.56
C ARG A 221 -9.57 -6.58 -10.00
N LEU A 222 -9.30 -5.60 -10.86
CA LEU A 222 -8.97 -4.24 -10.45
C LEU A 222 -10.14 -3.56 -9.74
N GLU A 223 -11.36 -3.69 -10.25
CA GLU A 223 -12.58 -3.17 -9.63
C GLU A 223 -12.81 -3.76 -8.24
N GLU A 224 -12.63 -5.07 -8.08
CA GLU A 224 -12.72 -5.76 -6.79
C GLU A 224 -11.69 -5.23 -5.78
N ASN A 225 -10.42 -5.13 -6.17
CA ASN A 225 -9.35 -4.63 -5.30
C ASN A 225 -9.57 -3.17 -4.91
N ILE A 226 -9.94 -2.31 -5.86
CA ILE A 226 -10.17 -0.87 -5.65
C ILE A 226 -11.39 -0.64 -4.77
N THR A 227 -12.51 -1.29 -5.06
CA THR A 227 -13.74 -1.16 -4.28
C THR A 227 -13.57 -1.77 -2.89
N GLY A 228 -12.86 -2.90 -2.79
CA GLY A 228 -12.54 -3.56 -1.53
C GLY A 228 -11.77 -2.65 -0.59
N VAL A 229 -10.67 -2.06 -1.05
CA VAL A 229 -9.87 -1.15 -0.21
C VAL A 229 -10.61 0.15 0.11
N TRP A 230 -11.42 0.67 -0.81
CA TRP A 230 -12.26 1.85 -0.55
C TRP A 230 -13.23 1.61 0.60
N ASN A 231 -13.98 0.51 0.54
CA ASN A 231 -14.93 0.13 1.58
C ASN A 231 -14.22 -0.08 2.92
N LYS A 232 -13.14 -0.83 2.91
CA LYS A 232 -12.38 -1.15 4.11
C LYS A 232 -11.77 0.09 4.78
N ALA A 233 -11.15 0.98 4.00
CA ALA A 233 -10.52 2.16 4.55
C ALA A 233 -11.55 3.22 4.95
N LEU A 234 -12.42 3.67 4.04
CA LEU A 234 -13.31 4.80 4.31
C LEU A 234 -14.57 4.40 5.07
N TYR A 235 -15.24 3.32 4.70
CA TYR A 235 -16.53 3.01 5.30
C TYR A 235 -16.39 2.24 6.61
N GLU A 236 -15.54 1.22 6.68
CA GLU A 236 -15.37 0.41 7.88
C GLU A 236 -14.47 1.08 8.91
N ASN A 237 -13.31 1.59 8.48
CA ASN A 237 -12.28 2.11 9.39
C ASN A 237 -12.28 3.64 9.53
N ARG A 238 -13.06 4.37 8.73
CA ARG A 238 -13.09 5.83 8.71
C ARG A 238 -11.70 6.44 8.55
N THR A 239 -10.92 5.88 7.61
CA THR A 239 -9.51 6.20 7.40
C THR A 239 -9.29 6.59 5.95
N ASP A 240 -9.10 7.88 5.70
CA ASP A 240 -8.82 8.39 4.35
C ASP A 240 -7.34 8.30 4.01
N ILE A 241 -6.91 7.15 3.50
CA ILE A 241 -5.56 6.92 2.97
C ILE A 241 -5.40 7.32 1.50
N PHE A 242 -6.44 7.88 0.89
CA PHE A 242 -6.48 8.25 -0.53
C PHE A 242 -6.38 9.75 -0.78
N ASP A 243 -6.24 10.55 0.28
CA ASP A 243 -6.23 12.01 0.23
C ASP A 243 -7.54 12.63 -0.32
N VAL A 244 -8.69 11.98 -0.15
CA VAL A 244 -10.00 12.51 -0.57
C VAL A 244 -10.31 13.82 0.13
N TRP A 245 -9.97 13.93 1.44
CA TRP A 245 -10.09 15.18 2.18
C TRP A 245 -9.32 16.34 1.54
N ARG A 246 -8.15 16.07 0.94
CA ARG A 246 -7.35 17.07 0.26
C ARG A 246 -8.02 17.52 -1.04
N LEU A 247 -8.57 16.57 -1.81
CA LEU A 247 -9.40 16.89 -2.98
C LEU A 247 -10.61 17.72 -2.59
N PHE A 248 -11.30 17.36 -1.50
CA PHE A 248 -12.45 18.08 -0.98
C PHE A 248 -12.09 19.51 -0.57
N ARG A 249 -11.05 19.67 0.22
CA ARG A 249 -10.54 21.00 0.63
C ARG A 249 -10.15 21.87 -0.54
N HIS A 250 -9.49 21.29 -1.54
CA HIS A 250 -9.00 22.05 -2.70
C HIS A 250 -10.14 22.48 -3.63
N LYS A 251 -11.08 21.58 -3.89
CA LYS A 251 -12.15 21.84 -4.85
C LYS A 251 -13.35 22.59 -4.24
N TYR A 252 -13.65 22.34 -2.96
CA TYR A 252 -14.81 22.89 -2.26
C TYR A 252 -14.44 23.52 -0.91
N PRO A 253 -13.57 24.54 -0.86
CA PRO A 253 -13.01 25.08 0.39
C PRO A 253 -14.07 25.58 1.36
N GLN A 254 -15.16 26.20 0.88
CA GLN A 254 -16.24 26.69 1.73
C GLN A 254 -17.03 25.56 2.38
N SER A 255 -17.29 24.49 1.65
CA SER A 255 -17.94 23.30 2.18
C SER A 255 -17.02 22.56 3.15
N TYR A 256 -15.74 22.43 2.83
CA TYR A 256 -14.74 21.84 3.71
C TYR A 256 -14.71 22.50 5.08
N LEU A 257 -14.69 23.86 5.15
CA LEU A 257 -14.69 24.60 6.40
C LEU A 257 -15.94 24.33 7.27
N LYS A 258 -17.09 24.09 6.65
CA LYS A 258 -18.32 23.76 7.37
C LYS A 258 -18.30 22.36 8.01
N TYR A 259 -17.48 21.47 7.47
CA TYR A 259 -17.42 20.06 7.88
C TYR A 259 -16.10 19.67 8.53
N ALA A 260 -15.18 20.63 8.75
CA ALA A 260 -13.84 20.36 9.26
C ALA A 260 -13.84 19.53 10.57
N ASP A 261 -14.80 19.81 11.48
CA ASP A 261 -14.93 19.10 12.76
C ASP A 261 -15.63 17.72 12.64
N ARG A 262 -16.26 17.43 11.49
CA ARG A 262 -17.00 16.18 11.21
C ARG A 262 -16.51 15.52 9.92
N LEU A 263 -15.27 15.70 9.61
CA LEU A 263 -14.69 15.24 8.33
C LEU A 263 -14.79 13.73 8.16
N ASP A 264 -14.62 12.96 9.25
CA ASP A 264 -14.76 11.50 9.25
C ASP A 264 -16.16 11.04 8.77
N GLU A 265 -17.22 11.80 9.14
CA GLU A 265 -18.58 11.48 8.71
C GLU A 265 -18.78 11.75 7.22
N VAL A 266 -18.27 12.90 6.76
CA VAL A 266 -18.38 13.30 5.35
C VAL A 266 -17.61 12.34 4.45
N LEU A 267 -16.36 12.03 4.80
CA LEU A 267 -15.52 11.10 4.04
C LEU A 267 -16.11 9.69 4.00
N GLY A 268 -16.74 9.24 5.09
CA GLY A 268 -17.43 7.95 5.13
C GLY A 268 -18.72 7.90 4.31
N SER A 269 -19.15 8.99 3.68
CA SER A 269 -20.30 9.05 2.77
C SER A 269 -19.91 9.31 1.31
N VAL A 270 -18.62 9.45 1.01
CA VAL A 270 -18.15 9.68 -0.37
C VAL A 270 -18.30 8.41 -1.19
N GLU A 271 -19.04 8.49 -2.27
CA GLU A 271 -19.23 7.38 -3.20
C GLU A 271 -18.03 7.24 -4.15
N LEU A 272 -17.72 6.02 -4.58
CA LEU A 272 -16.69 5.74 -5.58
C LEU A 272 -17.37 5.26 -6.88
N GLU A 273 -17.02 5.90 -7.98
CA GLU A 273 -17.32 5.45 -9.33
C GLU A 273 -16.02 5.11 -10.07
N THR A 274 -15.99 3.96 -10.72
CA THR A 274 -14.81 3.49 -11.46
C THR A 274 -15.11 3.37 -12.95
N ASP A 275 -14.19 3.89 -13.77
CA ASP A 275 -14.18 3.74 -15.21
C ASP A 275 -12.81 3.16 -15.60
N ILE A 276 -12.75 1.83 -15.73
CA ILE A 276 -11.51 1.09 -15.98
C ILE A 276 -11.52 0.55 -17.39
N THR A 277 -10.48 0.88 -18.15
CA THR A 277 -10.20 0.35 -19.48
C THR A 277 -8.94 -0.51 -19.43
N CYS A 278 -9.02 -1.75 -19.89
CA CYS A 278 -7.88 -2.65 -20.01
C CYS A 278 -7.61 -2.95 -21.48
N ARG A 279 -6.34 -2.89 -21.86
CA ARG A 279 -5.85 -3.37 -23.18
C ARG A 279 -4.89 -4.52 -22.93
N VAL A 280 -4.99 -5.56 -23.73
CA VAL A 280 -4.09 -6.74 -23.67
C VAL A 280 -3.08 -6.63 -24.81
N SER A 281 -1.83 -6.94 -24.51
CA SER A 281 -0.73 -6.87 -25.49
C SER A 281 0.18 -8.12 -25.37
#